data_56a483a2af6b798a8c7df03fd1f41d3e
#
_entry.id   56a483a2af6b798a8c7df03fd1f41d3e
#
_cell.length_a   1.000
_cell.length_b   1.000
_cell.length_c   1.000
_cell.angle_alpha   90.00
_cell.angle_beta   90.00
_cell.angle_gamma   90.00
#
_symmetry.space_group_name_H-M   'P 1'
#
loop_
_entity.id
_entity.type
_entity.pdbx_description
1 polymer ?
#
loop_
_entity_poly.entity_id
_entity_poly.type
_entity_poly.pdbx_seq_one_letter_code
_entity_poly.pdbx_strand_id
1 'polypeptide(L)'
;MYIYDKPGFENSPFRQPPFMHITQVGHLKKVLPWIQYPHIHEDEYEISFIMNGSGILNLPGTVLPLLENSITIIPPKVAHCYSREQGDQEMEYYVIRFRADSSGSPVQRQLEALDTATAVSSEKIPYIQKLLDIILALAADTEGKIDETIQTISLSVLQMTSDELRRAGRTVITHTPVYANDILRYLQNHVGRTVTLEDLSREFNLSPSHISRVFLKTYHTSPTHYLIYCRMREARTYILNQNMPSQEIARKLAYKTTYHFVKAFENFYGCHPDQYLEFVAEIEP
;
A
#
# COMPACT_ATOMS: atom_id res chain seq x y z
N MET A 1 3.87 -12.87 0.12
CA MET A 1 2.63 -13.27 0.85
C MET A 1 2.01 -12.05 1.50
N TYR A 2 0.70 -11.87 1.44
CA TYR A 2 -0.04 -10.81 2.13
C TYR A 2 -1.08 -11.43 3.03
N ILE A 3 -1.23 -10.90 4.23
CA ILE A 3 -2.25 -11.27 5.18
C ILE A 3 -3.14 -10.05 5.41
N TYR A 4 -4.44 -10.26 5.37
CA TYR A 4 -5.43 -9.22 5.57
C TYR A 4 -6.32 -9.59 6.76
N ASP A 5 -6.71 -8.59 7.54
CA ASP A 5 -7.75 -8.76 8.54
C ASP A 5 -9.10 -9.06 7.87
N LYS A 6 -9.77 -10.10 8.36
CA LYS A 6 -11.13 -10.44 7.91
C LYS A 6 -12.13 -9.96 8.97
N PRO A 7 -13.28 -9.36 8.59
CA PRO A 7 -14.30 -8.94 9.55
C PRO A 7 -14.78 -10.12 10.43
N GLY A 8 -14.80 -9.95 11.72
CA GLY A 8 -15.29 -10.96 12.67
C GLY A 8 -14.69 -10.93 14.06
N PHE A 9 -13.76 -10.02 14.34
CA PHE A 9 -13.00 -9.96 15.61
C PHE A 9 -13.69 -9.16 16.72
N GLU A 10 -14.93 -8.74 16.56
CA GLU A 10 -15.60 -7.78 17.46
C GLU A 10 -15.93 -8.34 18.86
N ASN A 11 -15.76 -9.65 19.11
CA ASN A 11 -16.24 -10.32 20.33
C ASN A 11 -15.19 -11.08 21.15
N SER A 12 -13.92 -10.73 21.12
CA SER A 12 -12.92 -11.39 21.96
C SER A 12 -13.02 -10.97 23.43
N PRO A 13 -13.02 -11.94 24.40
CA PRO A 13 -13.09 -11.64 25.84
C PRO A 13 -11.79 -11.03 26.42
N PHE A 14 -10.69 -11.05 25.70
CA PHE A 14 -9.41 -10.45 26.10
C PHE A 14 -9.22 -9.01 25.61
N ARG A 15 -10.31 -8.34 25.28
CA ARG A 15 -10.33 -6.98 24.79
C ARG A 15 -9.88 -5.97 25.85
N GLN A 16 -8.57 -5.88 26.08
CA GLN A 16 -7.98 -4.56 26.27
C GLN A 16 -7.87 -3.99 24.86
N PRO A 17 -8.37 -2.77 24.58
CA PRO A 17 -8.32 -2.24 23.21
C PRO A 17 -6.87 -2.26 22.78
N PRO A 18 -6.52 -2.96 21.69
CA PRO A 18 -5.21 -2.79 21.12
C PRO A 18 -5.10 -1.33 20.74
N PHE A 19 -4.05 -0.66 21.17
CA PHE A 19 -3.76 0.74 20.80
C PHE A 19 -3.67 0.93 19.30
N MET A 20 -3.66 -0.15 18.57
CA MET A 20 -3.55 -0.22 17.11
C MET A 20 -4.15 -1.52 16.62
N HIS A 21 -4.84 -1.45 15.51
CA HIS A 21 -5.42 -2.59 14.82
C HIS A 21 -4.62 -2.88 13.55
N ILE A 22 -3.94 -4.02 13.51
CA ILE A 22 -3.19 -4.47 12.34
C ILE A 22 -4.18 -4.90 11.28
N THR A 23 -4.06 -4.32 10.09
CA THR A 23 -4.93 -4.60 8.94
C THR A 23 -4.22 -5.40 7.86
N GLN A 24 -2.90 -5.34 7.81
CA GLN A 24 -2.09 -6.11 6.86
C GLN A 24 -0.69 -6.35 7.38
N VAL A 25 -0.16 -7.55 7.12
CA VAL A 25 1.27 -7.86 7.14
C VAL A 25 1.64 -8.52 5.82
N GLY A 26 2.78 -8.15 5.25
CA GLY A 26 3.23 -8.71 3.98
C GLY A 26 4.75 -8.82 3.90
N HIS A 27 5.23 -9.79 3.13
CA HIS A 27 6.63 -9.97 2.76
C HIS A 27 6.73 -9.94 1.23
N LEU A 28 7.60 -9.11 0.70
CA LEU A 28 7.74 -8.87 -0.73
C LEU A 28 9.20 -9.01 -1.16
N LYS A 29 9.39 -9.75 -2.25
CA LYS A 29 10.64 -9.80 -3.01
C LYS A 29 10.39 -9.29 -4.43
N LYS A 30 11.21 -8.36 -4.88
CA LYS A 30 11.07 -7.71 -6.19
C LYS A 30 12.38 -7.80 -6.97
N VAL A 31 12.37 -8.53 -8.07
CA VAL A 31 13.56 -8.94 -8.83
C VAL A 31 13.89 -8.05 -10.03
N LEU A 32 13.00 -7.20 -10.50
CA LEU A 32 13.20 -6.40 -11.74
C LEU A 32 12.82 -4.92 -11.50
N PRO A 33 13.15 -4.03 -12.47
CA PRO A 33 12.61 -2.68 -12.43
C PRO A 33 11.09 -2.74 -12.24
N TRP A 34 10.60 -2.22 -11.14
CA TRP A 34 9.18 -2.24 -10.81
C TRP A 34 8.74 -0.89 -10.27
N ILE A 35 7.52 -0.55 -10.55
CA ILE A 35 6.86 0.64 -10.02
C ILE A 35 5.56 0.17 -9.39
N GLN A 36 5.40 0.46 -8.10
CA GLN A 36 4.08 0.44 -7.49
C GLN A 36 3.44 1.79 -7.80
N TYR A 37 2.21 1.77 -8.32
CA TYR A 37 1.53 3.03 -8.61
C TYR A 37 1.20 3.81 -7.33
N PRO A 38 1.18 5.14 -7.38
CA PRO A 38 0.83 5.97 -6.25
C PRO A 38 -0.51 5.58 -5.64
N HIS A 39 -0.58 5.54 -4.32
CA HIS A 39 -1.81 5.25 -3.59
C HIS A 39 -1.82 6.00 -2.24
N ILE A 40 -2.99 6.04 -1.63
CA ILE A 40 -3.23 6.69 -0.34
C ILE A 40 -3.98 5.69 0.53
N HIS A 41 -3.62 5.60 1.79
CA HIS A 41 -4.42 4.98 2.83
C HIS A 41 -5.12 6.08 3.63
N GLU A 42 -6.45 6.01 3.76
CA GLU A 42 -7.24 7.10 4.38
C GLU A 42 -7.07 7.14 5.90
N ASP A 43 -6.99 5.99 6.55
CA ASP A 43 -6.98 5.83 8.00
C ASP A 43 -5.89 4.87 8.51
N GLU A 44 -5.00 4.41 7.61
CA GLU A 44 -3.95 3.46 7.95
C GLU A 44 -2.57 4.11 7.87
N TYR A 45 -1.73 3.76 8.83
CA TYR A 45 -0.28 3.90 8.73
C TYR A 45 0.29 2.72 7.95
N GLU A 46 1.33 2.97 7.17
CA GLU A 46 2.14 1.92 6.55
C GLU A 46 3.58 2.01 7.05
N ILE A 47 4.12 0.88 7.49
CA ILE A 47 5.55 0.76 7.85
C ILE A 47 6.15 -0.30 6.95
N SER A 48 7.26 0.05 6.30
CA SER A 48 8.07 -0.92 5.54
C SER A 48 9.46 -1.06 6.15
N PHE A 49 9.90 -2.30 6.22
CA PHE A 49 11.21 -2.71 6.73
C PHE A 49 12.02 -3.25 5.57
N ILE A 50 13.05 -2.54 5.17
CA ILE A 50 13.91 -2.90 4.03
C ILE A 50 14.99 -3.85 4.52
N MET A 51 14.90 -5.13 4.12
CA MET A 51 15.82 -6.19 4.54
C MET A 51 17.05 -6.27 3.66
N ASN A 52 16.86 -6.16 2.35
CA ASN A 52 17.90 -6.29 1.37
C ASN A 52 17.63 -5.41 0.15
N GLY A 53 18.69 -4.97 -0.51
CA GLY A 53 18.63 -4.16 -1.70
C GLY A 53 18.32 -2.68 -1.42
N SER A 54 17.91 -1.98 -2.46
CA SER A 54 17.60 -0.55 -2.38
C SER A 54 16.47 -0.20 -3.34
N GLY A 55 15.83 0.94 -3.08
CA GLY A 55 14.74 1.45 -3.91
C GLY A 55 14.49 2.92 -3.64
N ILE A 56 13.35 3.39 -4.10
CA ILE A 56 12.91 4.77 -3.94
C ILE A 56 11.48 4.77 -3.44
N LEU A 57 11.22 5.48 -2.35
CA LEU A 57 9.89 5.87 -1.94
C LEU A 57 9.58 7.21 -2.58
N ASN A 58 8.68 7.19 -3.56
CA ASN A 58 8.21 8.39 -4.22
C ASN A 58 7.07 8.99 -3.39
N LEU A 59 7.25 10.23 -3.05
CA LEU A 59 6.29 11.06 -2.34
C LEU A 59 5.93 12.25 -3.22
N PRO A 60 4.78 12.88 -3.02
CA PRO A 60 4.42 14.04 -3.79
C PRO A 60 5.44 15.17 -3.63
N GLY A 61 6.13 15.48 -4.73
CA GLY A 61 7.13 16.55 -4.79
C GLY A 61 8.52 16.22 -4.25
N THR A 62 8.76 14.98 -3.78
CA THR A 62 10.06 14.54 -3.28
C THR A 62 10.23 13.02 -3.37
N VAL A 63 11.43 12.55 -3.14
CA VAL A 63 11.76 11.13 -3.08
C VAL A 63 12.60 10.83 -1.83
N LEU A 64 12.40 9.65 -1.26
CA LEU A 64 13.23 9.11 -0.18
C LEU A 64 13.98 7.88 -0.68
N PRO A 65 15.29 7.81 -0.53
CA PRO A 65 16.01 6.59 -0.80
C PRO A 65 15.61 5.52 0.23
N LEU A 66 15.32 4.34 -0.27
CA LEU A 66 15.12 3.14 0.52
C LEU A 66 16.47 2.40 0.54
N LEU A 67 17.05 2.29 1.70
CA LEU A 67 18.33 1.62 1.90
C LEU A 67 18.11 0.34 2.70
N GLU A 68 19.00 -0.62 2.47
CA GLU A 68 19.08 -1.81 3.31
C GLU A 68 19.17 -1.44 4.79
N ASN A 69 18.52 -2.21 5.66
CA ASN A 69 18.42 -1.94 7.09
C ASN A 69 17.75 -0.60 7.43
N SER A 70 16.79 -0.16 6.62
CA SER A 70 15.99 1.02 6.91
C SER A 70 14.52 0.69 7.20
N ILE A 71 13.89 1.55 7.96
CA ILE A 71 12.47 1.53 8.28
C ILE A 71 11.86 2.78 7.66
N THR A 72 10.78 2.61 6.91
CA THR A 72 9.97 3.74 6.42
C THR A 72 8.61 3.73 7.10
N ILE A 73 8.11 4.91 7.45
CA ILE A 73 6.80 5.09 8.06
C ILE A 73 6.04 6.13 7.27
N ILE A 74 4.84 5.77 6.85
CA ILE A 74 3.96 6.60 6.04
C ILE A 74 2.67 6.82 6.81
N PRO A 75 2.36 8.06 7.20
CA PRO A 75 1.10 8.39 7.87
C PRO A 75 -0.12 8.25 6.94
N PRO A 76 -1.33 8.17 7.51
CA PRO A 76 -2.57 8.26 6.74
C PRO A 76 -2.60 9.50 5.84
N LYS A 77 -3.30 9.39 4.73
CA LYS A 77 -3.51 10.47 3.75
C LYS A 77 -2.26 10.95 3.00
N VAL A 78 -1.11 10.33 3.21
CA VAL A 78 0.12 10.60 2.45
C VAL A 78 0.15 9.71 1.21
N ALA A 79 0.10 10.34 0.03
CA ALA A 79 0.26 9.62 -1.23
C ALA A 79 1.69 9.14 -1.37
N HIS A 80 1.86 7.88 -1.77
CA HIS A 80 3.18 7.29 -1.91
C HIS A 80 3.19 6.16 -2.94
N CYS A 81 4.37 5.87 -3.45
CA CYS A 81 4.62 4.65 -4.21
C CYS A 81 6.08 4.25 -4.11
N TYR A 82 6.30 2.95 -4.19
CA TYR A 82 7.65 2.40 -4.25
C TYR A 82 8.05 2.18 -5.70
N SER A 83 9.29 2.51 -6.01
CA SER A 83 9.88 2.23 -7.32
C SER A 83 11.35 1.85 -7.18
N ARG A 84 11.87 1.26 -8.24
CA ARG A 84 13.27 0.98 -8.37
C ARG A 84 13.71 1.34 -9.77
N GLU A 85 14.77 2.13 -9.87
CA GLU A 85 15.48 2.34 -11.11
C GLU A 85 16.44 1.18 -11.38
N GLN A 86 16.99 1.07 -12.55
CA GLN A 86 17.80 -0.05 -13.04
C GLN A 86 18.87 -0.49 -12.04
N GLY A 87 18.95 -1.78 -11.77
CA GLY A 87 19.97 -2.43 -10.95
C GLY A 87 19.69 -3.92 -10.79
N ASP A 88 20.72 -4.73 -10.66
CA ASP A 88 20.66 -6.19 -10.69
C ASP A 88 20.31 -6.85 -9.34
N GLN A 89 20.15 -6.06 -8.28
CA GLN A 89 19.85 -6.62 -6.96
C GLN A 89 18.35 -6.67 -6.67
N GLU A 90 17.92 -7.78 -6.12
CA GLU A 90 16.59 -7.98 -5.57
C GLU A 90 16.34 -7.03 -4.40
N MET A 91 15.14 -6.45 -4.32
CA MET A 91 14.70 -5.71 -3.13
C MET A 91 13.76 -6.58 -2.33
N GLU A 92 14.09 -6.78 -1.06
CA GLU A 92 13.29 -7.54 -0.12
C GLU A 92 12.85 -6.65 1.03
N TYR A 93 11.54 -6.63 1.30
CA TYR A 93 10.99 -5.83 2.39
C TYR A 93 9.72 -6.44 2.98
N TYR A 94 9.49 -6.15 4.25
CA TYR A 94 8.22 -6.43 4.92
C TYR A 94 7.40 -5.14 5.01
N VAL A 95 6.08 -5.30 5.04
CA VAL A 95 5.15 -4.20 5.24
C VAL A 95 4.15 -4.55 6.34
N ILE A 96 3.88 -3.61 7.23
CA ILE A 96 2.77 -3.66 8.18
C ILE A 96 1.89 -2.46 7.92
N ARG A 97 0.56 -2.68 7.81
CA ARG A 97 -0.43 -1.61 7.86
C ARG A 97 -1.29 -1.77 9.10
N PHE A 98 -1.66 -0.65 9.68
CA PHE A 98 -2.46 -0.63 10.90
C PHE A 98 -3.24 0.67 11.03
N ARG A 99 -4.35 0.62 11.75
CA ARG A 99 -5.08 1.78 12.23
C ARG A 99 -4.68 2.09 13.65
N ALA A 100 -4.42 3.35 13.95
CA ALA A 100 -4.27 3.81 15.31
C ALA A 100 -5.67 4.11 15.86
N ASP A 101 -5.96 3.62 17.10
CA ASP A 101 -7.17 4.04 17.79
C ASP A 101 -6.89 5.28 18.66
N SER A 102 -7.94 5.85 19.25
CA SER A 102 -7.86 7.07 20.07
C SER A 102 -7.41 6.84 21.51
N SER A 103 -6.65 5.79 21.79
CA SER A 103 -6.24 5.40 23.15
C SER A 103 -5.26 6.35 23.83
N GLY A 104 -4.60 7.23 23.08
CA GLY A 104 -3.61 8.17 23.60
C GLY A 104 -2.31 7.51 24.12
N SER A 105 -1.96 6.32 23.59
CA SER A 105 -0.70 5.66 23.95
C SER A 105 0.53 6.51 23.55
N PRO A 106 1.70 6.33 24.21
CA PRO A 106 2.92 7.03 23.82
C PRO A 106 3.32 6.79 22.35
N VAL A 107 3.12 5.56 21.86
CA VAL A 107 3.40 5.18 20.47
C VAL A 107 2.45 5.89 19.53
N GLN A 108 1.16 5.92 19.85
CA GLN A 108 0.15 6.64 19.07
C GLN A 108 0.48 8.13 18.96
N ARG A 109 0.74 8.80 20.11
CA ARG A 109 1.11 10.23 20.10
C ARG A 109 2.34 10.52 19.24
N GLN A 110 3.32 9.60 19.24
CA GLN A 110 4.50 9.74 18.39
C GLN A 110 4.18 9.59 16.91
N LEU A 111 3.32 8.64 16.55
CA LEU A 111 2.88 8.42 15.17
C LEU A 111 1.98 9.58 14.68
N GLU A 112 1.06 10.05 15.50
CA GLU A 112 0.20 11.21 15.20
C GLU A 112 0.98 12.50 15.01
N ALA A 113 2.17 12.61 15.61
CA ALA A 113 3.08 13.73 15.38
C ALA A 113 3.83 13.65 14.03
N LEU A 114 3.66 12.55 13.27
CA LEU A 114 4.18 12.43 11.93
C LEU A 114 3.12 12.95 10.95
N ASP A 115 3.43 14.02 10.27
CA ASP A 115 2.61 14.62 9.21
C ASP A 115 3.12 14.27 7.80
N THR A 116 4.28 13.65 7.73
CA THR A 116 4.96 13.27 6.48
C THR A 116 5.61 11.90 6.62
N ALA A 117 5.90 11.27 5.49
CA ALA A 117 6.67 10.03 5.48
C ALA A 117 8.10 10.25 6.00
N THR A 118 8.59 9.27 6.74
CA THR A 118 9.91 9.32 7.38
C THR A 118 10.66 8.02 7.12
N ALA A 119 11.97 8.09 6.90
CA ALA A 119 12.86 6.94 6.80
C ALA A 119 13.98 7.04 7.83
N VAL A 120 14.30 5.92 8.48
CA VAL A 120 15.38 5.82 9.47
C VAL A 120 16.15 4.51 9.28
N SER A 121 17.47 4.54 9.43
CA SER A 121 18.28 3.32 9.51
C SER A 121 18.15 2.70 10.89
N SER A 122 18.16 1.36 10.96
CA SER A 122 18.03 0.65 12.22
C SER A 122 18.84 -0.65 12.26
N GLU A 123 19.62 -0.79 13.32
CA GLU A 123 20.30 -2.05 13.65
C GLU A 123 19.35 -3.12 14.22
N LYS A 124 18.08 -2.76 14.44
CA LYS A 124 17.05 -3.67 14.97
C LYS A 124 16.40 -4.50 13.88
N ILE A 125 16.63 -4.22 12.61
CA ILE A 125 16.04 -4.93 11.47
C ILE A 125 16.14 -6.46 11.60
N PRO A 126 17.28 -7.09 11.95
CA PRO A 126 17.35 -8.54 12.06
C PRO A 126 16.45 -9.14 13.16
N TYR A 127 16.17 -8.37 14.22
CA TYR A 127 15.25 -8.80 15.31
C TYR A 127 13.79 -8.62 14.87
N ILE A 128 13.50 -7.51 14.22
CA ILE A 128 12.18 -7.20 13.66
C ILE A 128 11.81 -8.25 12.62
N GLN A 129 12.73 -8.63 11.74
CA GLN A 129 12.54 -9.69 10.74
C GLN A 129 12.08 -11.00 11.37
N LYS A 130 12.75 -11.45 12.43
CA LYS A 130 12.35 -12.68 13.14
C LYS A 130 10.93 -12.64 13.66
N LEU A 131 10.50 -11.50 14.19
CA LEU A 131 9.11 -11.32 14.64
C LEU A 131 8.13 -11.33 13.47
N LEU A 132 8.49 -10.71 12.35
CA LEU A 132 7.69 -10.69 11.14
C LEU A 132 7.57 -12.09 10.51
N ASP A 133 8.64 -12.87 10.49
CA ASP A 133 8.62 -14.26 10.05
C ASP A 133 7.69 -15.12 10.91
N ILE A 134 7.71 -14.94 12.24
CA ILE A 134 6.78 -15.59 13.15
C ILE A 134 5.34 -15.19 12.84
N ILE A 135 5.07 -13.91 12.65
CA ILE A 135 3.73 -13.41 12.28
C ILE A 135 3.24 -14.09 11.01
N LEU A 136 4.07 -14.16 9.97
CA LEU A 136 3.69 -14.77 8.70
C LEU A 136 3.47 -16.28 8.83
N ALA A 137 4.29 -16.97 9.63
CA ALA A 137 4.11 -18.40 9.89
C ALA A 137 2.79 -18.68 10.63
N LEU A 138 2.50 -17.93 11.71
CA LEU A 138 1.24 -18.05 12.44
C LEU A 138 0.03 -17.75 11.55
N ALA A 139 0.14 -16.78 10.68
CA ALA A 139 -0.94 -16.45 9.77
C ALA A 139 -1.17 -17.51 8.71
N ALA A 140 -0.13 -18.21 8.27
CA ALA A 140 -0.30 -19.36 7.37
C ALA A 140 -1.12 -20.47 8.04
N ASP A 141 -0.91 -20.71 9.35
CA ASP A 141 -1.66 -21.70 10.12
C ASP A 141 -3.14 -21.30 10.35
N THR A 142 -3.45 -20.02 10.28
CA THR A 142 -4.81 -19.46 10.51
C THR A 142 -5.53 -19.06 9.23
N GLU A 143 -5.13 -19.58 8.07
CA GLU A 143 -5.69 -19.21 6.77
C GLU A 143 -5.63 -17.70 6.47
N GLY A 144 -4.57 -17.04 6.92
CA GLY A 144 -4.35 -15.61 6.74
C GLY A 144 -5.16 -14.71 7.67
N LYS A 145 -5.73 -15.23 8.75
CA LYS A 145 -6.41 -14.40 9.77
C LYS A 145 -5.41 -13.76 10.71
N ILE A 146 -5.62 -12.49 11.03
CA ILE A 146 -4.86 -11.78 12.04
C ILE A 146 -5.56 -11.95 13.39
N ASP A 147 -5.05 -12.87 14.20
CA ASP A 147 -5.56 -13.16 15.54
C ASP A 147 -4.89 -12.31 16.65
N GLU A 148 -5.26 -12.51 17.91
CA GLU A 148 -4.70 -11.78 19.05
C GLU A 148 -3.20 -11.99 19.23
N THR A 149 -2.68 -13.17 18.91
CA THR A 149 -1.25 -13.48 19.02
C THR A 149 -0.48 -12.65 17.98
N ILE A 150 -0.95 -12.63 16.73
CA ILE A 150 -0.37 -11.82 15.65
C ILE A 150 -0.46 -10.33 16.00
N GLN A 151 -1.60 -9.85 16.52
CA GLN A 151 -1.74 -8.48 16.99
C GLN A 151 -0.70 -8.14 18.08
N THR A 152 -0.52 -9.00 19.06
CA THR A 152 0.43 -8.79 20.18
C THR A 152 1.87 -8.74 19.71
N ILE A 153 2.30 -9.66 18.84
CA ILE A 153 3.65 -9.67 18.28
C ILE A 153 3.87 -8.42 17.42
N SER A 154 2.88 -8.04 16.63
CA SER A 154 2.95 -6.83 15.78
C SER A 154 3.08 -5.56 16.62
N LEU A 155 2.42 -5.47 17.78
CA LEU A 155 2.62 -4.35 18.72
C LEU A 155 4.06 -4.26 19.21
N SER A 156 4.74 -5.40 19.44
CA SER A 156 6.16 -5.41 19.81
C SER A 156 7.04 -4.86 18.67
N VAL A 157 6.74 -5.21 17.42
CA VAL A 157 7.42 -4.65 16.23
C VAL A 157 7.20 -3.13 16.17
N LEU A 158 5.97 -2.67 16.38
CA LEU A 158 5.65 -1.24 16.35
C LEU A 158 6.32 -0.47 17.50
N GLN A 159 6.43 -1.07 18.69
CA GLN A 159 7.17 -0.48 19.79
C GLN A 159 8.65 -0.33 19.48
N MET A 160 9.29 -1.37 18.91
CA MET A 160 10.70 -1.29 18.47
C MET A 160 10.89 -0.20 17.42
N THR A 161 9.98 -0.09 16.46
CA THR A 161 9.98 0.95 15.43
C THR A 161 9.87 2.35 16.02
N SER A 162 8.94 2.54 16.96
CA SER A 162 8.75 3.80 17.69
C SER A 162 10.03 4.22 18.42
N ASP A 163 10.74 3.27 19.04
CA ASP A 163 11.99 3.53 19.74
C ASP A 163 13.10 3.98 18.78
N GLU A 164 13.19 3.39 17.59
CA GLU A 164 14.16 3.79 16.57
C GLU A 164 13.87 5.19 16.03
N LEU A 165 12.62 5.52 15.75
CA LEU A 165 12.20 6.88 15.36
C LEU A 165 12.60 7.93 16.40
N ARG A 166 12.43 7.61 17.66
CA ARG A 166 12.78 8.51 18.77
C ARG A 166 14.29 8.76 18.86
N ARG A 167 15.11 7.75 18.53
CA ARG A 167 16.59 7.85 18.55
C ARG A 167 17.13 8.62 17.35
N ALA A 168 16.55 8.41 16.15
CA ALA A 168 17.05 8.97 14.91
C ALA A 168 16.82 10.49 14.76
N GLY A 169 15.89 11.06 15.55
CA GLY A 169 15.46 12.44 15.34
C GLY A 169 14.62 12.60 14.07
N ARG A 170 13.98 13.76 13.90
CA ARG A 170 13.12 14.01 12.74
C ARG A 170 13.93 14.28 11.48
N THR A 171 13.84 13.38 10.50
CA THR A 171 14.13 13.74 9.11
C THR A 171 12.79 14.00 8.41
N VAL A 172 12.41 15.26 8.35
CA VAL A 172 11.15 15.72 7.75
C VAL A 172 11.36 15.97 6.25
N ILE A 173 10.47 15.44 5.42
CA ILE A 173 10.45 15.73 4.00
C ILE A 173 9.08 16.22 3.53
N THR A 174 9.08 17.23 2.76
CA THR A 174 8.31 18.41 2.43
C THR A 174 7.05 18.24 1.56
N HIS A 175 6.23 19.25 1.65
CA HIS A 175 4.99 19.72 1.00
C HIS A 175 4.67 19.24 -0.43
N THR A 176 3.48 18.63 -0.53
CA THR A 176 2.79 18.31 -1.78
C THR A 176 1.79 19.42 -2.12
N PRO A 177 1.52 19.69 -3.39
CA PRO A 177 0.31 20.42 -3.78
C PRO A 177 -0.92 19.64 -3.32
N VAL A 178 -1.70 20.19 -2.41
CA VAL A 178 -2.87 19.55 -1.78
C VAL A 178 -3.82 18.96 -2.82
N TYR A 179 -4.07 19.66 -3.91
CA TYR A 179 -4.97 19.21 -4.98
C TYR A 179 -4.49 17.98 -5.78
N ALA A 180 -3.19 17.69 -5.83
CA ALA A 180 -2.70 16.46 -6.49
C ALA A 180 -3.14 15.20 -5.73
N ASN A 181 -3.05 15.23 -4.40
CA ASN A 181 -3.55 14.18 -3.53
C ASN A 181 -5.07 14.02 -3.65
N ASP A 182 -5.80 15.14 -3.74
CA ASP A 182 -7.25 15.12 -3.86
C ASP A 182 -7.70 14.49 -5.20
N ILE A 183 -7.00 14.80 -6.30
CA ILE A 183 -7.25 14.15 -7.60
C ILE A 183 -6.96 12.65 -7.51
N LEU A 184 -5.85 12.25 -6.89
CA LEU A 184 -5.49 10.83 -6.74
C LEU A 184 -6.55 10.10 -5.93
N ARG A 185 -6.98 10.64 -4.79
CA ARG A 185 -8.04 10.10 -3.94
C ARG A 185 -9.37 10.01 -4.67
N TYR A 186 -9.71 11.04 -5.43
CA TYR A 186 -10.92 11.04 -6.25
C TYR A 186 -10.92 9.86 -7.25
N LEU A 187 -9.80 9.62 -7.96
CA LEU A 187 -9.68 8.52 -8.90
C LEU A 187 -9.79 7.15 -8.20
N GLN A 188 -9.18 6.98 -7.04
CA GLN A 188 -9.29 5.74 -6.24
C GLN A 188 -10.75 5.44 -5.85
N ASN A 189 -11.50 6.47 -5.45
CA ASN A 189 -12.88 6.32 -5.00
C ASN A 189 -13.90 6.18 -6.15
N HIS A 190 -13.46 6.32 -7.41
CA HIS A 190 -14.34 6.34 -8.56
C HIS A 190 -14.00 5.30 -9.65
N VAL A 191 -13.42 4.16 -9.23
CA VAL A 191 -13.02 3.06 -10.14
C VAL A 191 -14.20 2.44 -10.88
N GLY A 192 -15.38 2.42 -10.25
CA GLY A 192 -16.62 1.85 -10.80
C GLY A 192 -17.38 2.76 -11.76
N ARG A 193 -16.85 3.93 -12.15
CA ARG A 193 -17.50 4.83 -13.13
C ARG A 193 -16.48 5.40 -14.11
N THR A 194 -16.97 5.84 -15.27
CA THR A 194 -16.14 6.58 -16.23
C THR A 194 -15.76 7.93 -15.62
N VAL A 195 -14.46 8.24 -15.59
CA VAL A 195 -13.91 9.53 -15.17
C VAL A 195 -13.04 10.05 -16.31
N THR A 196 -13.37 11.23 -16.80
CA THR A 196 -12.63 11.94 -17.86
C THR A 196 -11.80 13.08 -17.26
N LEU A 197 -10.89 13.66 -18.06
CA LEU A 197 -10.16 14.86 -17.64
C LEU A 197 -11.10 16.07 -17.48
N GLU A 198 -12.18 16.12 -18.25
CA GLU A 198 -13.23 17.13 -18.15
C GLU A 198 -14.02 16.99 -16.84
N ASP A 199 -14.26 15.76 -16.37
CA ASP A 199 -14.89 15.53 -15.07
C ASP A 199 -14.00 16.03 -13.93
N LEU A 200 -12.70 15.70 -14.00
CA LEU A 200 -11.70 16.20 -13.04
C LEU A 200 -11.58 17.73 -13.10
N SER A 201 -11.63 18.31 -14.31
CA SER A 201 -11.59 19.76 -14.50
C SER A 201 -12.75 20.47 -13.81
N ARG A 202 -13.95 19.92 -13.90
CA ARG A 202 -15.15 20.46 -13.22
C ARG A 202 -15.09 20.28 -11.70
N GLU A 203 -14.65 19.12 -11.24
CA GLU A 203 -14.57 18.81 -9.81
C GLU A 203 -13.57 19.69 -9.07
N PHE A 204 -12.38 19.87 -9.66
CA PHE A 204 -11.27 20.59 -9.01
C PHE A 204 -11.12 22.05 -9.46
N ASN A 205 -11.96 22.51 -10.37
CA ASN A 205 -11.89 23.86 -10.96
C ASN A 205 -10.49 24.18 -11.53
N LEU A 206 -9.89 23.21 -12.22
CA LEU A 206 -8.58 23.30 -12.86
C LEU A 206 -8.68 22.92 -14.34
N SER A 207 -7.86 23.50 -15.22
CA SER A 207 -7.86 23.08 -16.62
C SER A 207 -7.37 21.63 -16.78
N PRO A 208 -7.89 20.87 -17.78
CA PRO A 208 -7.45 19.52 -18.08
C PRO A 208 -5.93 19.38 -18.26
N SER A 209 -5.32 20.36 -18.95
CA SER A 209 -3.87 20.41 -19.17
C SER A 209 -3.09 20.63 -17.87
N HIS A 210 -3.62 21.45 -16.95
CA HIS A 210 -3.01 21.67 -15.66
C HIS A 210 -3.06 20.41 -14.80
N ILE A 211 -4.21 19.74 -14.75
CA ILE A 211 -4.40 18.46 -14.04
C ILE A 211 -3.40 17.42 -14.56
N SER A 212 -3.36 17.21 -15.87
CA SER A 212 -2.44 16.24 -16.49
C SER A 212 -0.98 16.53 -16.16
N ARG A 213 -0.57 17.80 -16.28
CA ARG A 213 0.81 18.23 -16.02
C ARG A 213 1.21 18.05 -14.55
N VAL A 214 0.33 18.46 -13.63
CA VAL A 214 0.63 18.35 -12.19
C VAL A 214 0.63 16.90 -11.76
N PHE A 215 -0.35 16.12 -12.18
CA PHE A 215 -0.43 14.71 -11.83
C PHE A 215 0.77 13.93 -12.37
N LEU A 216 1.18 14.18 -13.63
CA LEU A 216 2.35 13.58 -14.22
C LEU A 216 3.65 14.01 -13.50
N LYS A 217 3.78 15.29 -13.17
CA LYS A 217 4.95 15.81 -12.42
C LYS A 217 5.03 15.21 -11.01
N THR A 218 3.90 14.99 -10.36
CA THR A 218 3.83 14.53 -8.96
C THR A 218 3.95 13.02 -8.85
N TYR A 219 3.29 12.27 -9.76
CA TYR A 219 3.13 10.82 -9.66
C TYR A 219 3.75 10.04 -10.81
N HIS A 220 4.42 10.71 -11.75
CA HIS A 220 5.07 10.10 -12.93
C HIS A 220 4.12 9.26 -13.81
N THR A 221 2.81 9.50 -13.71
CA THR A 221 1.77 8.84 -14.50
C THR A 221 0.64 9.82 -14.86
N SER A 222 -0.17 9.49 -15.87
CA SER A 222 -1.36 10.29 -16.18
C SER A 222 -2.56 9.88 -15.31
N PRO A 223 -3.54 10.79 -15.07
CA PRO A 223 -4.76 10.44 -14.34
C PRO A 223 -5.52 9.26 -14.95
N THR A 224 -5.60 9.19 -16.28
CA THR A 224 -6.27 8.09 -16.99
C THR A 224 -5.56 6.76 -16.77
N HIS A 225 -4.23 6.75 -16.88
CA HIS A 225 -3.43 5.53 -16.68
C HIS A 225 -3.52 5.08 -15.21
N TYR A 226 -3.52 6.01 -14.29
CA TYR A 226 -3.72 5.73 -12.88
C TYR A 226 -5.10 5.11 -12.58
N LEU A 227 -6.17 5.60 -13.20
CA LEU A 227 -7.50 5.01 -13.05
C LEU A 227 -7.55 3.57 -13.57
N ILE A 228 -6.87 3.28 -14.71
CA ILE A 228 -6.74 1.89 -15.20
C ILE A 228 -6.04 1.02 -14.17
N TYR A 229 -4.96 1.48 -13.58
CA TYR A 229 -4.27 0.77 -12.51
C TYR A 229 -5.19 0.47 -11.31
N CYS A 230 -5.93 1.46 -10.82
CA CYS A 230 -6.88 1.27 -9.72
C CYS A 230 -7.92 0.19 -10.07
N ARG A 231 -8.44 0.21 -11.30
CA ARG A 231 -9.36 -0.82 -11.79
C ARG A 231 -8.74 -2.21 -11.84
N MET A 232 -7.49 -2.33 -12.24
CA MET A 232 -6.79 -3.62 -12.29
C MET A 232 -6.57 -4.20 -10.89
N ARG A 233 -6.23 -3.37 -9.92
CA ARG A 233 -6.14 -3.78 -8.51
C ARG A 233 -7.48 -4.29 -7.98
N GLU A 234 -8.55 -3.57 -8.25
CA GLU A 234 -9.89 -3.95 -7.84
C GLU A 234 -10.35 -5.24 -8.55
N ALA A 235 -10.05 -5.38 -9.85
CA ALA A 235 -10.31 -6.61 -10.59
C ALA A 235 -9.61 -7.83 -9.96
N ARG A 236 -8.33 -7.67 -9.59
CA ARG A 236 -7.58 -8.70 -8.87
C ARG A 236 -8.29 -9.12 -7.58
N THR A 237 -8.73 -8.15 -6.79
CA THR A 237 -9.47 -8.42 -5.53
C THR A 237 -10.77 -9.19 -5.79
N TYR A 238 -11.54 -8.84 -6.82
CA TYR A 238 -12.75 -9.57 -7.20
C TYR A 238 -12.47 -11.00 -7.66
N ILE A 239 -11.38 -11.22 -8.39
CA ILE A 239 -10.98 -12.57 -8.83
C ILE A 239 -10.55 -13.41 -7.62
N LEU A 240 -9.61 -12.91 -6.81
CA LEU A 240 -9.00 -13.67 -5.71
C LEU A 240 -9.98 -13.97 -4.57
N ASN A 241 -10.82 -13.00 -4.19
CA ASN A 241 -11.65 -13.10 -2.98
C ASN A 241 -13.09 -13.55 -3.28
N GLN A 242 -13.57 -13.35 -4.51
CA GLN A 242 -14.98 -13.56 -4.86
C GLN A 242 -15.17 -14.50 -6.05
N ASN A 243 -14.08 -14.93 -6.70
CA ASN A 243 -14.12 -15.73 -7.93
C ASN A 243 -15.11 -15.16 -8.96
N MET A 244 -15.11 -13.83 -9.09
CA MET A 244 -16.09 -13.10 -9.89
C MET A 244 -15.79 -13.24 -11.38
N PRO A 245 -16.81 -13.55 -12.23
CA PRO A 245 -16.59 -13.71 -13.66
C PRO A 245 -16.24 -12.39 -14.35
N SER A 246 -15.39 -12.47 -15.38
CA SER A 246 -14.87 -11.32 -16.14
C SER A 246 -15.95 -10.37 -16.64
N GLN A 247 -17.12 -10.84 -17.01
CA GLN A 247 -18.25 -10.02 -17.47
C GLN A 247 -18.78 -9.12 -16.33
N GLU A 248 -18.87 -9.64 -15.13
CA GLU A 248 -19.36 -8.89 -13.98
C GLU A 248 -18.33 -7.87 -13.52
N ILE A 249 -17.04 -8.23 -13.51
CA ILE A 249 -15.94 -7.34 -13.20
C ILE A 249 -15.92 -6.17 -14.20
N ALA A 250 -16.03 -6.45 -15.49
CA ALA A 250 -16.06 -5.41 -16.53
C ALA A 250 -17.16 -4.38 -16.27
N ARG A 251 -18.36 -4.83 -15.90
CA ARG A 251 -19.49 -3.95 -15.55
C ARG A 251 -19.21 -3.12 -14.30
N LYS A 252 -18.73 -3.76 -13.23
CA LYS A 252 -18.42 -3.08 -11.95
C LYS A 252 -17.34 -2.00 -12.09
N LEU A 253 -16.36 -2.24 -12.98
CA LEU A 253 -15.24 -1.34 -13.22
C LEU A 253 -15.46 -0.39 -14.41
N ALA A 254 -16.71 -0.23 -14.85
CA ALA A 254 -17.13 0.70 -15.92
C ALA A 254 -16.37 0.51 -17.25
N TYR A 255 -16.05 -0.72 -17.62
CA TYR A 255 -15.61 -1.04 -18.97
C TYR A 255 -16.80 -1.14 -19.92
N LYS A 256 -16.65 -0.61 -21.15
CA LYS A 256 -17.72 -0.65 -22.16
C LYS A 256 -18.11 -2.08 -22.54
N THR A 257 -17.16 -2.99 -22.58
CA THR A 257 -17.35 -4.40 -22.88
C THR A 257 -16.40 -5.27 -22.09
N THR A 258 -16.75 -6.54 -21.92
CA THR A 258 -15.86 -7.55 -21.33
C THR A 258 -14.55 -7.66 -22.10
N TYR A 259 -14.59 -7.55 -23.44
CA TYR A 259 -13.39 -7.57 -24.28
C TYR A 259 -12.38 -6.45 -23.89
N HIS A 260 -12.86 -5.22 -23.69
CA HIS A 260 -11.98 -4.12 -23.30
C HIS A 260 -11.39 -4.33 -21.90
N PHE A 261 -12.14 -4.92 -20.98
CA PHE A 261 -11.63 -5.31 -19.67
C PHE A 261 -10.55 -6.38 -19.79
N VAL A 262 -10.84 -7.48 -20.49
CA VAL A 262 -9.88 -8.58 -20.68
C VAL A 262 -8.59 -8.09 -21.30
N LYS A 263 -8.65 -7.28 -22.35
CA LYS A 263 -7.45 -6.70 -22.96
C LYS A 263 -6.66 -5.79 -22.03
N ALA A 264 -7.33 -4.99 -21.22
CA ALA A 264 -6.66 -4.16 -20.21
C ALA A 264 -5.99 -5.03 -19.12
N PHE A 265 -6.64 -6.11 -18.72
CA PHE A 265 -6.14 -7.05 -17.72
C PHE A 265 -4.93 -7.84 -18.24
N GLU A 266 -5.02 -8.39 -19.46
CA GLU A 266 -3.92 -9.08 -20.14
C GLU A 266 -2.68 -8.17 -20.30
N ASN A 267 -2.89 -6.91 -20.72
CA ASN A 267 -1.81 -5.95 -20.85
C ASN A 267 -1.16 -5.60 -19.51
N PHE A 268 -1.90 -5.70 -18.42
CA PHE A 268 -1.42 -5.32 -17.09
C PHE A 268 -0.77 -6.48 -16.34
N TYR A 269 -1.38 -7.67 -16.36
CA TYR A 269 -0.94 -8.84 -15.59
C TYR A 269 -0.27 -9.92 -16.45
N GLY A 270 -0.31 -9.82 -17.78
CA GLY A 270 0.32 -10.78 -18.68
C GLY A 270 -0.45 -12.07 -18.91
N CYS A 271 -1.65 -12.22 -18.33
CA CYS A 271 -2.49 -13.41 -18.46
C CYS A 271 -3.97 -13.07 -18.53
N HIS A 272 -4.78 -14.00 -19.02
CA HIS A 272 -6.24 -13.85 -19.06
C HIS A 272 -6.82 -13.82 -17.64
N PRO A 273 -7.86 -12.99 -17.34
CA PRO A 273 -8.47 -12.91 -16.00
C PRO A 273 -8.91 -14.26 -15.44
N ASP A 274 -9.49 -15.11 -16.28
CA ASP A 274 -10.01 -16.43 -15.86
C ASP A 274 -8.88 -17.44 -15.54
N GLN A 275 -7.64 -17.16 -15.95
CA GLN A 275 -6.43 -17.96 -15.66
C GLN A 275 -5.59 -17.35 -14.54
N TYR A 276 -6.02 -16.22 -13.99
CA TYR A 276 -5.19 -15.45 -13.06
C TYR A 276 -4.94 -16.19 -11.74
N LEU A 277 -5.88 -16.99 -11.25
CA LEU A 277 -5.70 -17.82 -10.04
C LEU A 277 -4.60 -18.86 -10.22
N GLU A 278 -4.60 -19.55 -11.37
CA GLU A 278 -3.55 -20.54 -11.72
C GLU A 278 -2.20 -19.84 -11.89
N PHE A 279 -2.18 -18.72 -12.62
CA PHE A 279 -1.00 -17.92 -12.85
C PHE A 279 -0.33 -17.43 -11.55
N VAL A 280 -1.12 -16.97 -10.56
CA VAL A 280 -0.60 -16.54 -9.25
C VAL A 280 -0.08 -17.72 -8.46
N ALA A 281 -0.74 -18.88 -8.48
CA ALA A 281 -0.28 -20.09 -7.80
C ALA A 281 1.06 -20.63 -8.33
N GLU A 282 1.38 -20.38 -9.62
CA GLU A 282 2.66 -20.75 -10.23
C GLU A 282 3.80 -19.78 -9.87
N ILE A 283 3.50 -18.50 -9.61
CA ILE A 283 4.51 -17.44 -9.38
C ILE A 283 4.72 -17.19 -7.87
N GLU A 284 3.70 -17.40 -7.05
CA GLU A 284 3.75 -17.25 -5.58
C GLU A 284 3.48 -18.62 -4.91
N PRO A 285 4.42 -19.59 -5.01
CA PRO A 285 4.25 -20.90 -4.38
C PRO A 285 4.30 -20.83 -2.86
#